data_6a0345cb8537ace21ac815e383dcd0e8
#
_entry.id   6a0345cb8537ace21ac815e383dcd0e8
#
_cell.length_a   1.000
_cell.length_b   1.000
_cell.length_c   1.000
_cell.angle_alpha   90.00
_cell.angle_beta   90.00
_cell.angle_gamma   90.00
#
_symmetry.space_group_name_H-M   'P 1'
#
loop_
_entity.id
_entity.type
_entity.pdbx_description
1 polymer ?
#
loop_
_entity_poly.entity_id
_entity_poly.type
_entity_poly.pdbx_seq_one_letter_code
_entity_poly.pdbx_strand_id
1 'polypeptide(L)'
;MRLTEHFTLAEFVNSDTAKRKRIDNTPSANVLKNIQALCQEVLEPARVEYGRAMIISSGFRSEQLNKAVGGAKNSQHMTGCAADIVCSDPERLFEILAKGKYDQLLWEHSGKTQWLHVSYKPGGKNRQQAIDNYQA
;
A
#
# COMPACT_ATOMS: atom_id res chain seq x y z
N MET A 1 17.21 1.10 -1.15
CA MET A 1 16.92 2.34 -1.93
C MET A 1 15.85 3.14 -1.23
N ARG A 2 16.16 4.38 -0.95
CA ARG A 2 15.21 5.32 -0.34
C ARG A 2 14.33 5.93 -1.46
N LEU A 3 13.02 5.87 -1.30
CA LEU A 3 12.06 6.41 -2.26
C LEU A 3 11.66 7.84 -1.91
N THR A 4 11.38 8.09 -0.63
CA THR A 4 11.08 9.40 -0.07
C THR A 4 11.72 9.48 1.31
N GLU A 5 11.54 10.58 2.02
CA GLU A 5 12.17 10.77 3.33
C GLU A 5 11.85 9.62 4.30
N HIS A 6 10.62 9.12 4.31
CA HIS A 6 10.16 8.13 5.28
C HIS A 6 9.92 6.72 4.71
N PHE A 7 10.10 6.51 3.40
CA PHE A 7 9.80 5.22 2.78
C PHE A 7 10.95 4.70 1.94
N THR A 8 11.21 3.40 2.06
CA THR A 8 12.24 2.70 1.30
C THR A 8 11.63 1.61 0.44
N LEU A 9 12.33 1.22 -0.64
CA LEU A 9 11.88 0.13 -1.51
C LEU A 9 11.76 -1.18 -0.73
N ALA A 10 12.67 -1.44 0.21
CA ALA A 10 12.64 -2.67 1.01
C ALA A 10 11.30 -2.87 1.72
N GLU A 11 10.66 -1.81 2.20
CA GLU A 11 9.36 -1.90 2.87
C GLU A 11 8.27 -2.43 1.94
N PHE A 12 8.36 -2.13 0.64
CA PHE A 12 7.35 -2.51 -0.36
C PHE A 12 7.55 -3.89 -0.94
N VAL A 13 8.78 -4.41 -0.94
CA VAL A 13 9.07 -5.73 -1.53
C VAL A 13 9.23 -6.81 -0.46
N ASN A 14 9.31 -6.45 0.80
CA ASN A 14 9.46 -7.41 1.90
C ASN A 14 8.20 -8.26 2.04
N SER A 15 8.39 -9.58 2.12
CA SER A 15 7.29 -10.53 2.29
C SER A 15 7.82 -11.81 2.94
N ASP A 16 7.25 -12.18 4.09
CA ASP A 16 7.59 -13.42 4.76
C ASP A 16 7.21 -14.64 3.91
N THR A 17 6.09 -14.57 3.23
CA THR A 17 5.64 -15.63 2.33
C THR A 17 6.61 -15.82 1.16
N ALA A 18 7.07 -14.72 0.55
CA ALA A 18 8.04 -14.79 -0.55
C ALA A 18 9.35 -15.42 -0.08
N LYS A 19 9.83 -15.05 1.10
CA LYS A 19 11.05 -15.62 1.67
C LYS A 19 10.89 -17.11 1.95
N ARG A 20 9.81 -17.48 2.61
CA ARG A 20 9.54 -18.88 2.99
C ARG A 20 9.37 -19.78 1.77
N LYS A 21 8.69 -19.31 0.74
CA LYS A 21 8.40 -20.07 -0.48
C LYS A 21 9.42 -19.84 -1.59
N ARG A 22 10.46 -19.03 -1.34
CA ARG A 22 11.51 -18.70 -2.31
C ARG A 22 10.94 -18.11 -3.61
N ILE A 23 9.99 -17.19 -3.46
CA ILE A 23 9.38 -16.48 -4.59
C ILE A 23 10.16 -15.21 -4.84
N ASP A 24 10.52 -14.96 -6.11
CA ASP A 24 11.15 -13.70 -6.51
C ASP A 24 10.10 -12.59 -6.49
N ASN A 25 10.31 -11.59 -5.64
CA ASN A 25 9.43 -10.43 -5.51
C ASN A 25 10.16 -9.14 -5.92
N THR A 26 10.98 -9.22 -6.97
CA THR A 26 11.71 -8.07 -7.49
C THR A 26 10.81 -7.30 -8.47
N PRO A 27 10.59 -5.98 -8.25
CA PRO A 27 9.75 -5.20 -9.16
C PRO A 27 10.46 -4.86 -10.45
N SER A 28 9.71 -4.78 -11.55
CA SER A 28 10.19 -4.24 -12.82
C SER A 28 10.41 -2.72 -12.70
N ALA A 29 11.06 -2.14 -13.71
CA ALA A 29 11.26 -0.68 -13.76
C ALA A 29 9.94 0.09 -13.73
N ASN A 30 8.92 -0.38 -14.46
CA ASN A 30 7.60 0.27 -14.47
C ASN A 30 6.91 0.19 -13.12
N VAL A 31 6.99 -0.97 -12.46
CA VAL A 31 6.43 -1.15 -11.11
C VAL A 31 7.14 -0.25 -10.12
N LEU A 32 8.47 -0.15 -10.21
CA LEU A 32 9.24 0.74 -9.34
C LEU A 32 8.80 2.19 -9.47
N LYS A 33 8.52 2.65 -10.70
CA LYS A 33 8.00 4.02 -10.92
C LYS A 33 6.64 4.21 -10.24
N ASN A 34 5.78 3.21 -10.29
CA ASN A 34 4.47 3.28 -9.64
C ASN A 34 4.61 3.34 -8.11
N ILE A 35 5.50 2.52 -7.54
CA ILE A 35 5.78 2.56 -6.11
C ILE A 35 6.30 3.96 -5.71
N GLN A 36 7.22 4.51 -6.49
CA GLN A 36 7.78 5.84 -6.26
C GLN A 36 6.68 6.90 -6.25
N ALA A 37 5.77 6.85 -7.23
CA ALA A 37 4.66 7.81 -7.32
C ALA A 37 3.70 7.67 -6.14
N LEU A 38 3.38 6.44 -5.73
CA LEU A 38 2.53 6.19 -4.56
C LEU A 38 3.15 6.83 -3.31
N CYS A 39 4.46 6.67 -3.12
CA CYS A 39 5.16 7.27 -1.99
C CYS A 39 5.15 8.80 -2.05
N GLN A 40 5.50 9.38 -3.20
CA GLN A 40 5.60 10.84 -3.35
C GLN A 40 4.26 11.55 -3.27
N GLU A 41 3.24 11.00 -3.93
CA GLU A 41 1.95 11.69 -4.09
C GLU A 41 0.96 11.38 -2.97
N VAL A 42 1.09 10.25 -2.30
CA VAL A 42 0.09 9.80 -1.32
C VAL A 42 0.70 9.56 0.05
N LEU A 43 1.70 8.69 0.16
CA LEU A 43 2.14 8.20 1.47
C LEU A 43 3.00 9.21 2.23
N GLU A 44 3.95 9.87 1.55
CA GLU A 44 4.83 10.83 2.21
C GLU A 44 4.07 12.05 2.75
N PRO A 45 3.18 12.70 1.97
CA PRO A 45 2.37 13.79 2.52
C PRO A 45 1.54 13.37 3.74
N ALA A 46 0.95 12.17 3.69
CA ALA A 46 0.18 11.64 4.81
C ALA A 46 1.07 11.37 6.02
N ARG A 47 2.27 10.81 5.80
CA ARG A 47 3.23 10.52 6.87
C ARG A 47 3.65 11.79 7.61
N VAL A 48 3.90 12.86 6.88
CA VAL A 48 4.28 14.15 7.45
C VAL A 48 3.16 14.69 8.34
N GLU A 49 1.94 14.69 7.85
CA GLU A 49 0.79 15.18 8.62
C GLU A 49 0.47 14.28 9.82
N TYR A 50 0.53 12.97 9.62
CA TYR A 50 0.25 11.98 10.67
C TYR A 50 1.28 12.05 11.80
N GLY A 51 2.56 12.25 11.46
CA GLY A 51 3.64 12.45 12.43
C GLY A 51 4.06 11.20 13.18
N ARG A 52 3.61 10.02 12.80
CA ARG A 52 3.93 8.74 13.43
C ARG A 52 4.24 7.70 12.37
N ALA A 53 4.78 6.55 12.80
CA ALA A 53 5.13 5.46 11.89
C ALA A 53 3.90 4.93 11.14
N MET A 54 4.08 4.71 9.83
CA MET A 54 3.16 4.00 8.97
C MET A 54 3.89 2.75 8.49
N ILE A 55 3.45 1.58 8.95
CA ILE A 55 4.12 0.32 8.63
C ILE A 55 3.47 -0.30 7.40
N ILE A 56 4.27 -0.53 6.37
CA ILE A 56 3.79 -1.20 5.15
C ILE A 56 3.78 -2.70 5.42
N SER A 57 2.59 -3.26 5.62
CA SER A 57 2.42 -4.70 5.87
C SER A 57 2.38 -5.49 4.56
N SER A 58 1.95 -4.87 3.45
CA SER A 58 1.99 -5.45 2.12
C SER A 58 2.10 -4.32 1.10
N GLY A 59 3.14 -4.37 0.29
CA GLY A 59 3.35 -3.42 -0.79
C GLY A 59 3.24 -4.11 -2.13
N PHE A 60 4.35 -4.20 -2.87
CA PHE A 60 4.38 -4.89 -4.15
C PHE A 60 4.27 -6.41 -3.98
N ARG A 61 3.48 -7.04 -4.84
CA ARG A 61 3.39 -8.50 -4.97
C ARG A 61 3.59 -8.90 -6.43
N SER A 62 4.59 -9.74 -6.70
CA SER A 62 4.71 -10.39 -8.01
C SER A 62 3.48 -11.26 -8.26
N GLU A 63 3.23 -11.64 -9.50
CA GLU A 63 2.09 -12.49 -9.84
C GLU A 63 2.12 -13.80 -9.05
N GLN A 64 3.29 -14.42 -8.94
CA GLN A 64 3.46 -15.66 -8.19
C GLN A 64 3.17 -15.46 -6.70
N LEU A 65 3.66 -14.37 -6.10
CA LEU A 65 3.40 -14.07 -4.70
C LEU A 65 1.92 -13.78 -4.47
N ASN A 66 1.29 -13.04 -5.37
CA ASN A 66 -0.13 -12.72 -5.27
C ASN A 66 -1.00 -13.97 -5.24
N LYS A 67 -0.68 -14.95 -6.10
CA LYS A 67 -1.36 -16.26 -6.07
C LYS A 67 -1.14 -17.01 -4.76
N ALA A 68 0.10 -16.98 -4.26
CA ALA A 68 0.47 -17.71 -3.04
C ALA A 68 -0.28 -17.18 -1.80
N VAL A 69 -0.58 -15.88 -1.76
CA VAL A 69 -1.30 -15.27 -0.62
C VAL A 69 -2.81 -15.16 -0.85
N GLY A 70 -3.31 -15.66 -1.99
CA GLY A 70 -4.73 -15.62 -2.31
C GLY A 70 -5.25 -14.23 -2.65
N GLY A 71 -4.41 -13.36 -3.21
CA GLY A 71 -4.81 -12.03 -3.62
C GLY A 71 -5.73 -12.03 -4.83
N ALA A 72 -6.46 -10.92 -5.01
CA ALA A 72 -7.36 -10.76 -6.16
C ALA A 72 -6.59 -10.86 -7.48
N LYS A 73 -7.24 -11.41 -8.50
CA LYS A 73 -6.63 -11.64 -9.81
C LYS A 73 -6.06 -10.36 -10.43
N ASN A 74 -6.72 -9.22 -10.25
CA ASN A 74 -6.32 -7.92 -10.79
C ASN A 74 -5.89 -6.96 -9.68
N SER A 75 -5.19 -7.47 -8.66
CA SER A 75 -4.76 -6.67 -7.52
C SER A 75 -3.81 -5.56 -7.93
N GLN A 76 -4.06 -4.35 -7.44
CA GLN A 76 -3.18 -3.19 -7.65
C GLN A 76 -1.83 -3.34 -6.94
N HIS A 77 -1.70 -4.28 -5.99
CA HIS A 77 -0.41 -4.63 -5.40
C HIS A 77 0.56 -5.18 -6.46
N MET A 78 0.04 -5.86 -7.50
CA MET A 78 0.89 -6.42 -8.56
C MET A 78 1.50 -5.37 -9.47
N THR A 79 0.92 -4.18 -9.53
CA THR A 79 1.45 -3.09 -10.37
C THR A 79 2.27 -2.07 -9.56
N GLY A 80 2.40 -2.27 -8.26
CA GLY A 80 3.07 -1.32 -7.38
C GLY A 80 2.23 -0.10 -7.05
N CYS A 81 0.92 -0.17 -7.31
CA CYS A 81 0.00 0.95 -7.11
C CYS A 81 -0.78 0.88 -5.81
N ALA A 82 -0.48 -0.06 -4.94
CA ALA A 82 -1.20 -0.23 -3.69
C ALA A 82 -0.28 -0.57 -2.53
N ALA A 83 -0.70 -0.18 -1.33
CA ALA A 83 -0.04 -0.53 -0.08
C ALA A 83 -1.09 -0.77 1.00
N ASP A 84 -0.83 -1.76 1.85
CA ASP A 84 -1.57 -2.00 3.07
C ASP A 84 -0.74 -1.46 4.22
N ILE A 85 -1.36 -0.68 5.10
CA ILE A 85 -0.68 0.09 6.15
C ILE A 85 -1.25 -0.28 7.51
N VAL A 86 -0.35 -0.54 8.45
CA VAL A 86 -0.68 -0.72 9.87
C VAL A 86 -0.11 0.46 10.65
N CYS A 87 -0.88 1.02 11.56
CA CYS A 87 -0.46 2.16 12.35
C CYS A 87 -1.17 2.20 13.71
N SER A 88 -0.70 3.06 14.60
CA SER A 88 -1.25 3.14 15.97
C SER A 88 -2.61 3.84 16.06
N ASP A 89 -2.92 4.74 15.12
CA ASP A 89 -4.18 5.49 15.09
C ASP A 89 -4.77 5.46 13.68
N PRO A 90 -5.38 4.32 13.29
CA PRO A 90 -5.90 4.16 11.92
C PRO A 90 -7.04 5.12 11.58
N GLU A 91 -7.88 5.49 12.55
CA GLU A 91 -8.96 6.45 12.30
C GLU A 91 -8.40 7.80 11.84
N ARG A 92 -7.40 8.30 12.55
CA ARG A 92 -6.76 9.57 12.19
C ARG A 92 -6.05 9.48 10.85
N LEU A 93 -5.30 8.39 10.61
CA LEU A 93 -4.61 8.21 9.33
C LEU A 93 -5.59 8.07 8.17
N PHE A 94 -6.70 7.36 8.37
CA PHE A 94 -7.76 7.26 7.36
C PHE A 94 -8.29 8.64 6.98
N GLU A 95 -8.56 9.50 7.96
CA GLU A 95 -9.04 10.85 7.71
C GLU A 95 -8.02 11.70 6.94
N ILE A 96 -6.74 11.57 7.29
CA ILE A 96 -5.65 12.28 6.61
C ILE A 96 -5.54 11.83 5.15
N LEU A 97 -5.51 10.52 4.91
CA LEU A 97 -5.43 9.96 3.56
C LEU A 97 -6.64 10.35 2.72
N ALA A 98 -7.84 10.37 3.33
CA ALA A 98 -9.08 10.70 2.62
C ALA A 98 -9.10 12.11 2.03
N LYS A 99 -8.33 13.03 2.58
CA LYS A 99 -8.21 14.41 2.08
C LYS A 99 -7.24 14.52 0.90
N GLY A 100 -6.42 13.50 0.67
CA GLY A 100 -5.39 13.51 -0.36
C GLY A 100 -5.85 12.90 -1.68
N LYS A 101 -4.88 12.43 -2.45
CA LYS A 101 -5.09 11.79 -3.75
C LYS A 101 -5.05 10.27 -3.57
N TYR A 102 -5.98 9.55 -4.18
CA TYR A 102 -5.98 8.08 -4.17
C TYR A 102 -6.98 7.54 -5.18
N ASP A 103 -6.79 6.29 -5.57
CA ASP A 103 -7.80 5.58 -6.35
C ASP A 103 -8.82 4.96 -5.40
N GLN A 104 -8.36 4.08 -4.50
CA GLN A 104 -9.19 3.54 -3.42
C GLN A 104 -8.49 3.69 -2.08
N LEU A 105 -9.27 3.98 -1.07
CA LEU A 105 -8.84 4.00 0.32
C LEU A 105 -9.85 3.16 1.12
N LEU A 106 -9.39 2.02 1.63
CA LEU A 106 -10.25 1.06 2.31
C LEU A 106 -9.74 0.82 3.72
N TRP A 107 -10.61 0.95 4.70
CA TRP A 107 -10.31 0.53 6.07
C TRP A 107 -10.85 -0.88 6.24
N GLU A 108 -9.95 -1.86 6.27
CA GLU A 108 -10.29 -3.27 6.22
C GLU A 108 -10.00 -3.97 7.54
N HIS A 109 -10.63 -5.12 7.77
CA HIS A 109 -10.32 -5.97 8.91
C HIS A 109 -10.54 -7.44 8.58
N SER A 110 -9.84 -8.28 9.34
CA SER A 110 -10.04 -9.73 9.34
C SER A 110 -9.93 -10.18 10.80
N GLY A 111 -11.05 -10.55 11.41
CA GLY A 111 -11.09 -10.77 12.85
C GLY A 111 -10.72 -9.51 13.62
N LYS A 112 -9.68 -9.60 14.45
CA LYS A 112 -9.17 -8.48 15.25
C LYS A 112 -8.08 -7.68 14.54
N THR A 113 -7.60 -8.15 13.39
CA THR A 113 -6.57 -7.48 12.61
C THR A 113 -7.23 -6.43 11.71
N GLN A 114 -6.64 -5.25 11.66
CA GLN A 114 -7.12 -4.18 10.79
C GLN A 114 -5.97 -3.52 10.06
N TRP A 115 -6.26 -2.95 8.91
CA TRP A 115 -5.28 -2.21 8.11
C TRP A 115 -5.98 -1.21 7.20
N LEU A 116 -5.21 -0.27 6.67
CA LEU A 116 -5.69 0.66 5.65
C LEU A 116 -5.07 0.26 4.32
N HIS A 117 -5.92 0.03 3.32
CA HIS A 117 -5.48 -0.21 1.96
C HIS A 117 -5.61 1.08 1.17
N VAL A 118 -4.54 1.53 0.53
CA VAL A 118 -4.58 2.70 -0.33
C VAL A 118 -3.93 2.40 -1.66
N SER A 119 -4.53 2.89 -2.74
CA SER A 119 -4.01 2.74 -4.09
C SER A 119 -4.00 4.08 -4.83
N TYR A 120 -3.13 4.17 -5.85
CA TYR A 120 -2.97 5.37 -6.65
C TYR A 120 -2.49 4.99 -8.04
N LYS A 121 -3.15 5.50 -9.08
CA LYS A 121 -2.82 5.27 -10.49
C LYS A 121 -2.07 6.49 -11.03
N PRO A 122 -0.73 6.45 -11.14
CA PRO A 122 0.01 7.58 -11.70
C PRO A 122 -0.41 7.83 -13.14
N GLY A 123 -0.77 9.09 -13.46
CA GLY A 123 -1.18 9.46 -14.81
C GLY A 123 -2.54 8.91 -15.24
N GLY A 124 -3.24 8.18 -14.39
CA GLY A 124 -4.56 7.61 -14.68
C GLY A 124 -5.67 8.36 -13.97
N LYS A 125 -6.90 7.89 -14.19
CA LYS A 125 -8.07 8.40 -13.48
C LYS A 125 -8.21 7.66 -12.16
N ASN A 126 -8.10 8.38 -11.07
CA ASN A 126 -8.30 7.86 -9.73
C ASN A 126 -9.75 8.03 -9.30
N ARG A 127 -10.35 6.97 -8.78
CA ARG A 127 -11.77 6.96 -8.40
C ARG A 127 -12.05 7.84 -7.18
N GLN A 128 -11.05 8.12 -6.36
CA GLN A 128 -11.19 8.89 -5.12
C GLN A 128 -12.24 8.25 -4.21
N GLN A 129 -12.24 6.91 -4.14
CA GLN A 129 -13.25 6.14 -3.42
C GLN A 129 -12.73 5.71 -2.05
N ALA A 130 -13.33 6.25 -0.99
CA ALA A 130 -12.99 5.90 0.39
C ALA A 130 -14.13 5.07 1.00
N ILE A 131 -13.80 3.90 1.57
CA ILE A 131 -14.77 2.99 2.16
C ILE A 131 -14.25 2.54 3.53
N ASP A 132 -15.06 2.74 4.56
CA ASP A 132 -14.79 2.26 5.91
C ASP A 132 -15.52 0.92 6.13
N ASN A 133 -14.80 -0.18 5.93
CA ASN A 133 -15.34 -1.53 6.14
C ASN A 133 -15.14 -2.02 7.58
N TYR A 134 -14.42 -1.25 8.40
CA TYR A 134 -14.15 -1.61 9.79
C TYR A 134 -15.28 -1.22 10.72
N GLN A 135 -15.83 0.00 10.53
CA GLN A 135 -16.91 0.51 11.36
C GLN A 135 -18.30 0.32 10.72
N ALA A 136 -18.33 -0.09 9.46
CA ALA A 136 -19.59 -0.30 8.74
C ALA A 136 -20.37 -1.51 9.25
#